data_fc156d69739f7ba4fb745cda053c0110
#
_entry.id   fc156d69739f7ba4fb745cda053c0110
#
_cell.length_a   1.000
_cell.length_b   1.000
_cell.length_c   1.000
_cell.angle_alpha   90.00
_cell.angle_beta   90.00
_cell.angle_gamma   90.00
#
_symmetry.space_group_name_H-M   'P 1'
#
loop_
_entity.id
_entity.type
_entity.pdbx_description
1 polymer ?
#
loop_
_entity_poly.entity_id
_entity_poly.type
_entity_poly.pdbx_seq_one_letter_code
_entity_poly.pdbx_strand_id
1 'polypeptide(L)'
;MGLLKARRAGPNGGPQMLTPEQVLDEFRASDALLEGHFILSSGRHSPVFLQKMRVFQYPDRTERLCRALAEKIRERFGEIDLIVSPAMGGIIPGYETARALSCPAVFVEREEGEFRLRRGFRIPEGARIVMVEDIVTTGLSSRECIAAIRRHSADLLGAACLIDRSNGRADIGVPLVALVTLDVPDYPAGALPPELAALPAEKPGSRDLKA
;
A
#
# COMPACT_ATOMS: atom_id res chain seq x y z
N MET A 1 28.06 22.74 11.33
CA MET A 1 27.41 22.97 12.63
C MET A 1 26.35 21.87 12.76
N GLY A 2 26.63 20.88 13.62
CA GLY A 2 25.96 19.58 13.65
C GLY A 2 24.51 19.66 14.13
N LEU A 3 23.58 19.04 13.41
CA LEU A 3 22.23 18.75 13.90
C LEU A 3 22.14 17.30 14.39
N LEU A 4 22.11 17.24 15.68
CA LEU A 4 21.58 16.24 16.61
C LEU A 4 21.00 14.96 16.01
N LYS A 5 21.70 13.87 16.29
CA LYS A 5 21.15 12.53 16.42
C LYS A 5 20.32 12.45 17.71
N ALA A 6 19.01 12.58 17.62
CA ALA A 6 18.10 12.15 18.67
C ALA A 6 17.53 10.78 18.28
N ARG A 7 18.22 9.70 18.68
CA ARG A 7 17.60 8.38 18.74
C ARG A 7 16.62 8.39 19.91
N ARG A 8 15.32 8.51 19.63
CA ARG A 8 14.29 8.09 20.58
C ARG A 8 14.02 6.59 20.35
N ALA A 9 14.29 5.79 21.39
CA ALA A 9 13.81 4.43 21.46
C ALA A 9 12.28 4.45 21.36
N GLY A 10 11.76 3.78 20.33
CA GLY A 10 10.32 3.54 20.18
C GLY A 10 9.83 2.56 21.25
N PRO A 11 8.52 2.48 21.50
CA PRO A 11 7.93 1.63 22.52
C PRO A 11 8.26 0.15 22.28
N ASN A 12 8.58 -0.54 23.34
CA ASN A 12 9.00 -1.93 23.45
C ASN A 12 8.04 -2.89 22.74
N GLY A 13 8.51 -3.49 21.66
CA GLY A 13 7.96 -4.66 21.01
C GLY A 13 9.00 -5.13 20.03
N GLY A 14 9.57 -6.35 20.23
CA GLY A 14 10.50 -6.97 19.29
C GLY A 14 9.90 -7.05 17.87
N PRO A 15 10.69 -7.44 16.85
CA PRO A 15 10.24 -7.51 15.47
C PRO A 15 9.01 -8.42 15.39
N GLN A 16 7.85 -7.83 15.11
CA GLN A 16 6.59 -8.55 15.02
C GLN A 16 6.31 -8.86 13.55
N MET A 17 6.85 -9.98 13.09
CA MET A 17 6.48 -10.53 11.79
C MET A 17 5.05 -11.06 11.86
N LEU A 18 4.13 -10.45 11.11
CA LEU A 18 2.76 -10.94 10.97
C LEU A 18 2.73 -12.06 9.92
N THR A 19 1.98 -13.11 10.20
CA THR A 19 1.64 -14.11 9.19
C THR A 19 0.67 -13.51 8.17
N PRO A 20 0.59 -14.04 6.93
CA PRO A 20 -0.40 -13.59 5.96
C PRO A 20 -1.84 -13.57 6.51
N GLU A 21 -2.24 -14.58 7.28
CA GLU A 21 -3.58 -14.66 7.86
C GLU A 21 -3.80 -13.55 8.90
N GLN A 22 -2.83 -13.28 9.76
CA GLN A 22 -2.93 -12.17 10.73
C GLN A 22 -3.07 -10.80 10.03
N VAL A 23 -2.41 -10.61 8.89
CA VAL A 23 -2.60 -9.40 8.07
C VAL A 23 -4.04 -9.32 7.57
N LEU A 24 -4.58 -10.40 7.01
CA LEU A 24 -5.96 -10.43 6.51
C LEU A 24 -6.99 -10.25 7.61
N ASP A 25 -6.72 -10.75 8.81
CA ASP A 25 -7.59 -10.57 9.98
C ASP A 25 -7.71 -9.10 10.38
N GLU A 26 -6.62 -8.30 10.27
CA GLU A 26 -6.70 -6.85 10.50
C GLU A 26 -7.63 -6.17 9.48
N PHE A 27 -7.61 -6.61 8.22
CA PHE A 27 -8.49 -6.10 7.18
C PHE A 27 -9.94 -6.55 7.39
N ARG A 28 -10.21 -7.83 7.76
CA ARG A 28 -11.55 -8.34 8.07
C ARG A 28 -12.16 -7.61 9.28
N ALA A 29 -11.40 -7.49 10.36
CA ALA A 29 -11.84 -6.82 11.58
C ALA A 29 -12.07 -5.31 11.44
N SER A 30 -11.69 -4.73 10.30
CA SER A 30 -11.93 -3.33 9.91
C SER A 30 -13.02 -3.20 8.85
N ASP A 31 -13.72 -4.30 8.49
CA ASP A 31 -14.58 -4.39 7.31
C ASP A 31 -13.90 -3.87 6.02
N ALA A 32 -12.59 -4.01 5.94
CA ALA A 32 -11.78 -3.59 4.80
C ALA A 32 -11.59 -4.73 3.79
N LEU A 33 -11.77 -5.97 4.21
CA LEU A 33 -11.84 -7.15 3.35
C LEU A 33 -13.23 -7.75 3.49
N LEU A 34 -13.99 -7.73 2.40
CA LEU A 34 -15.35 -8.24 2.32
C LEU A 34 -15.38 -9.48 1.44
N GLU A 35 -16.10 -10.49 1.89
CA GLU A 35 -16.35 -11.73 1.14
C GLU A 35 -17.82 -11.78 0.69
N GLY A 36 -18.09 -12.14 -0.57
CA GLY A 36 -19.42 -12.10 -1.15
C GLY A 36 -19.36 -12.10 -2.68
N HIS A 37 -20.36 -11.54 -3.34
CA HIS A 37 -20.38 -11.40 -4.79
C HIS A 37 -20.33 -9.93 -5.17
N PHE A 38 -19.18 -9.46 -5.69
CA PHE A 38 -18.94 -8.06 -5.96
C PHE A 38 -18.75 -7.79 -7.45
N ILE A 39 -19.41 -6.73 -7.96
CA ILE A 39 -19.19 -6.21 -9.31
C ILE A 39 -18.12 -5.12 -9.23
N LEU A 40 -16.97 -5.38 -9.83
CA LEU A 40 -15.83 -4.45 -9.88
C LEU A 40 -16.08 -3.30 -10.87
N SER A 41 -15.30 -2.23 -10.76
CA SER A 41 -15.38 -1.10 -11.69
C SER A 41 -15.10 -1.47 -13.16
N SER A 42 -14.39 -2.57 -13.39
CA SER A 42 -14.17 -3.15 -14.71
C SER A 42 -15.38 -3.90 -15.29
N GLY A 43 -16.47 -4.05 -14.51
CA GLY A 43 -17.62 -4.90 -14.86
C GLY A 43 -17.38 -6.40 -14.62
N ARG A 44 -16.19 -6.78 -14.15
CA ARG A 44 -15.91 -8.18 -13.75
C ARG A 44 -16.43 -8.44 -12.34
N HIS A 45 -16.66 -9.70 -12.02
CA HIS A 45 -17.19 -10.16 -10.74
C HIS A 45 -16.10 -10.81 -9.90
N SER A 46 -16.13 -10.58 -8.60
CA SER A 46 -15.13 -11.12 -7.67
C SER A 46 -15.79 -11.62 -6.38
N PRO A 47 -15.31 -12.72 -5.78
CA PRO A 47 -15.75 -13.17 -4.47
C PRO A 47 -15.24 -12.32 -3.32
N VAL A 48 -14.29 -11.41 -3.59
CA VAL A 48 -13.65 -10.57 -2.57
C VAL A 48 -13.59 -9.12 -3.03
N PHE A 49 -13.88 -8.20 -2.10
CA PHE A 49 -13.72 -6.77 -2.31
C PHE A 49 -12.86 -6.15 -1.20
N LEU A 50 -11.89 -5.33 -1.58
CA LEU A 50 -11.02 -4.62 -0.64
C LEU A 50 -11.40 -3.14 -0.56
N GLN A 51 -12.04 -2.76 0.55
CA GLN A 51 -12.33 -1.38 0.92
C GLN A 51 -11.17 -0.82 1.76
N LYS A 52 -10.01 -0.80 1.14
CA LYS A 52 -8.69 -0.61 1.75
C LYS A 52 -8.57 0.57 2.72
N MET A 53 -9.27 1.68 2.46
CA MET A 53 -9.20 2.86 3.32
C MET A 53 -9.81 2.64 4.70
N ARG A 54 -10.68 1.64 4.88
CA ARG A 54 -11.35 1.38 6.16
C ARG A 54 -10.38 0.92 7.26
N VAL A 55 -9.29 0.23 6.92
CA VAL A 55 -8.31 -0.20 7.92
C VAL A 55 -7.59 1.01 8.52
N PHE A 56 -7.40 2.08 7.75
CA PHE A 56 -6.66 3.26 8.20
C PHE A 56 -7.42 4.18 9.14
N GLN A 57 -8.72 3.94 9.36
CA GLN A 57 -9.47 4.63 10.41
C GLN A 57 -9.12 4.11 11.82
N TYR A 58 -8.41 2.98 11.91
CA TYR A 58 -7.97 2.37 13.16
C TYR A 58 -6.44 2.50 13.31
N PRO A 59 -5.94 3.50 14.08
CA PRO A 59 -4.51 3.78 14.15
C PRO A 59 -3.66 2.62 14.68
N ASP A 60 -4.17 1.87 15.67
CA ASP A 60 -3.51 0.70 16.26
C ASP A 60 -3.32 -0.45 15.27
N ARG A 61 -4.31 -0.70 14.41
CA ARG A 61 -4.23 -1.71 13.33
C ARG A 61 -3.27 -1.25 12.24
N THR A 62 -3.37 0.00 11.84
CA THR A 62 -2.48 0.63 10.86
C THR A 62 -1.03 0.56 11.33
N GLU A 63 -0.77 0.94 12.59
CA GLU A 63 0.56 0.82 13.20
C GLU A 63 1.09 -0.61 13.12
N ARG A 64 0.29 -1.60 13.51
CA ARG A 64 0.71 -3.01 13.52
C ARG A 64 1.09 -3.49 12.12
N LEU A 65 0.27 -3.21 11.11
CA LEU A 65 0.53 -3.55 9.73
C LEU A 65 1.79 -2.86 9.19
N CYS A 66 1.92 -1.54 9.43
CA CYS A 66 3.04 -0.76 8.91
C CYS A 66 4.36 -1.08 9.63
N ARG A 67 4.34 -1.46 10.90
CA ARG A 67 5.52 -1.98 11.60
C ARG A 67 6.01 -3.29 10.99
N ALA A 68 5.10 -4.23 10.73
CA ALA A 68 5.45 -5.48 10.07
C ALA A 68 5.98 -5.25 8.64
N LEU A 69 5.42 -4.28 7.89
CA LEU A 69 5.94 -3.88 6.59
C LEU A 69 7.34 -3.27 6.69
N ALA A 70 7.59 -2.43 7.70
CA ALA A 70 8.88 -1.81 7.94
C ALA A 70 9.98 -2.85 8.22
N GLU A 71 9.67 -3.93 8.95
CA GLU A 71 10.64 -5.02 9.15
C GLU A 71 10.99 -5.73 7.83
N LYS A 72 9.99 -6.04 6.98
CA LYS A 72 10.25 -6.62 5.65
C LYS A 72 11.07 -5.68 4.76
N ILE A 73 10.84 -4.37 4.86
CA ILE A 73 11.63 -3.35 4.13
C ILE A 73 13.07 -3.36 4.59
N ARG A 74 13.32 -3.35 5.92
CA ARG A 74 14.69 -3.43 6.48
C ARG A 74 15.41 -4.70 6.07
N GLU A 75 14.73 -5.84 6.14
CA GLU A 75 15.29 -7.13 5.75
C GLU A 75 15.70 -7.14 4.27
N ARG A 76 14.89 -6.55 3.39
CA ARG A 76 15.11 -6.60 1.94
C ARG A 76 16.06 -5.53 1.43
N PHE A 77 15.97 -4.30 1.97
CA PHE A 77 16.64 -3.11 1.43
C PHE A 77 17.65 -2.46 2.39
N GLY A 78 17.70 -2.90 3.65
CA GLY A 78 18.57 -2.30 4.66
C GLY A 78 18.03 -0.98 5.20
N GLU A 79 18.91 -0.03 5.41
CA GLU A 79 18.56 1.29 5.93
C GLU A 79 17.95 2.18 4.85
N ILE A 80 16.88 2.91 5.22
CA ILE A 80 16.10 3.78 4.35
C ILE A 80 16.20 5.22 4.84
N ASP A 81 16.42 6.15 3.93
CA ASP A 81 16.55 7.57 4.25
C ASP A 81 15.21 8.31 4.07
N LEU A 82 14.32 7.82 3.20
CA LEU A 82 13.06 8.47 2.87
C LEU A 82 12.03 7.47 2.35
N ILE A 83 10.79 7.60 2.81
CA ILE A 83 9.63 6.95 2.19
C ILE A 83 8.93 7.94 1.27
N VAL A 84 8.57 7.49 0.07
CA VAL A 84 7.75 8.25 -0.88
C VAL A 84 6.50 7.46 -1.20
N SER A 85 5.33 8.11 -1.16
CA SER A 85 4.05 7.43 -1.37
C SER A 85 3.18 8.14 -2.40
N PRO A 86 2.35 7.43 -3.18
CA PRO A 86 1.36 8.07 -4.03
C PRO A 86 0.15 8.51 -3.20
N ALA A 87 -0.28 9.75 -3.37
CA ALA A 87 -1.56 10.21 -2.83
C ALA A 87 -2.73 9.56 -3.60
N MET A 88 -3.86 9.24 -2.93
CA MET A 88 -4.16 9.46 -1.53
C MET A 88 -3.93 8.17 -0.69
N GLY A 89 -4.14 6.98 -1.27
CA GLY A 89 -4.14 5.72 -0.54
C GLY A 89 -2.83 5.40 0.18
N GLY A 90 -1.70 5.78 -0.42
CA GLY A 90 -0.37 5.54 0.12
C GLY A 90 0.06 6.48 1.25
N ILE A 91 -0.65 7.61 1.47
CA ILE A 91 -0.19 8.64 2.44
C ILE A 91 -0.11 8.06 3.85
N ILE A 92 -1.20 7.46 4.34
CA ILE A 92 -1.25 6.94 5.71
C ILE A 92 -0.28 5.76 5.91
N PRO A 93 -0.32 4.69 5.09
CA PRO A 93 0.62 3.60 5.27
C PRO A 93 2.07 4.02 5.04
N GLY A 94 2.35 4.96 4.13
CA GLY A 94 3.69 5.49 3.93
C GLY A 94 4.21 6.28 5.12
N TYR A 95 3.41 7.17 5.68
CA TYR A 95 3.76 7.93 6.88
C TYR A 95 4.02 7.01 8.08
N GLU A 96 3.14 6.05 8.29
CA GLU A 96 3.23 5.14 9.43
C GLU A 96 4.40 4.15 9.29
N THR A 97 4.67 3.67 8.07
CA THR A 97 5.85 2.86 7.78
C THR A 97 7.14 3.66 7.99
N ALA A 98 7.20 4.92 7.56
CA ALA A 98 8.33 5.80 7.79
C ALA A 98 8.55 6.07 9.28
N ARG A 99 7.46 6.24 10.06
CA ARG A 99 7.54 6.35 11.52
C ARG A 99 8.19 5.10 12.13
N ALA A 100 7.80 3.91 11.68
CA ALA A 100 8.39 2.66 12.14
C ALA A 100 9.85 2.50 11.71
N LEU A 101 10.23 3.02 10.53
CA LEU A 101 11.60 3.05 10.03
C LEU A 101 12.45 4.16 10.65
N SER A 102 11.85 5.11 11.37
CA SER A 102 12.49 6.30 11.93
C SER A 102 13.11 7.21 10.86
N CYS A 103 12.46 7.32 9.69
CA CYS A 103 12.86 8.20 8.59
C CYS A 103 11.72 9.16 8.19
N PRO A 104 12.02 10.23 7.44
CA PRO A 104 11.00 11.10 6.86
C PRO A 104 10.08 10.39 5.87
N ALA A 105 8.87 10.96 5.67
CA ALA A 105 7.93 10.57 4.62
C ALA A 105 7.48 11.79 3.82
N VAL A 106 7.38 11.61 2.51
CA VAL A 106 6.75 12.56 1.60
C VAL A 106 5.79 11.81 0.67
N PHE A 107 4.93 12.54 -0.02
CA PHE A 107 4.05 11.94 -1.02
C PHE A 107 4.05 12.74 -2.32
N VAL A 108 3.77 12.04 -3.40
CA VAL A 108 3.47 12.64 -4.70
C VAL A 108 1.95 12.66 -4.89
N GLU A 109 1.43 13.71 -5.50
CA GLU A 109 0.00 13.87 -5.78
C GLU A 109 -0.23 14.15 -7.26
N ARG A 110 -1.42 13.82 -7.75
CA ARG A 110 -1.76 14.08 -9.16
C ARG A 110 -2.03 15.56 -9.39
N GLU A 111 -1.33 16.08 -10.39
CA GLU A 111 -1.54 17.40 -10.96
C GLU A 111 -1.61 17.22 -12.47
N GLU A 112 -2.73 17.62 -13.08
CA GLU A 112 -2.99 17.44 -14.51
C GLU A 112 -2.80 15.98 -15.01
N GLY A 113 -3.18 15.01 -14.14
CA GLY A 113 -3.08 13.57 -14.45
C GLY A 113 -1.74 12.92 -14.12
N GLU A 114 -0.67 13.67 -13.88
CA GLU A 114 0.65 13.17 -13.54
C GLU A 114 0.96 13.26 -12.05
N PHE A 115 1.72 12.27 -11.51
CA PHE A 115 2.26 12.42 -10.17
C PHE A 115 3.42 13.42 -10.13
N ARG A 116 3.33 14.34 -9.17
CA ARG A 116 4.35 15.37 -8.91
C ARG A 116 4.62 15.51 -7.43
N LEU A 117 5.89 15.79 -7.10
CA LEU A 117 6.28 16.19 -5.75
C LEU A 117 5.91 17.66 -5.55
N ARG A 118 5.07 17.94 -4.56
CA ARG A 118 4.53 19.29 -4.33
C ARG A 118 4.71 19.70 -2.86
N ARG A 119 4.01 20.73 -2.42
CA ARG A 119 3.92 21.19 -1.02
C ARG A 119 5.26 21.56 -0.38
N GLY A 120 6.26 21.89 -1.21
CA GLY A 120 7.62 22.20 -0.71
C GLY A 120 8.38 20.96 -0.22
N PHE A 121 7.88 19.77 -0.45
CA PHE A 121 8.62 18.54 -0.19
C PHE A 121 9.89 18.47 -1.03
N ARG A 122 10.92 17.84 -0.48
CA ARG A 122 12.20 17.63 -1.17
C ARG A 122 12.60 16.17 -1.04
N ILE A 123 13.19 15.66 -2.10
CA ILE A 123 13.90 14.39 -2.13
C ILE A 123 15.38 14.73 -2.14
N PRO A 124 16.15 14.41 -1.08
CA PRO A 124 17.58 14.68 -1.04
C PRO A 124 18.31 13.88 -2.12
N GLU A 125 19.37 14.48 -2.69
CA GLU A 125 20.25 13.78 -3.61
C GLU A 125 20.92 12.57 -2.95
N GLY A 126 20.95 11.44 -3.65
CA GLY A 126 21.52 10.18 -3.15
C GLY A 126 20.73 9.52 -2.03
N ALA A 127 19.56 10.05 -1.64
CA ALA A 127 18.71 9.40 -0.61
C ALA A 127 18.26 8.00 -1.06
N ARG A 128 18.40 7.04 -0.16
CA ARG A 128 17.89 5.66 -0.34
C ARG A 128 16.38 5.65 -0.08
N ILE A 129 15.62 5.42 -1.14
CA ILE A 129 14.16 5.56 -1.13
C ILE A 129 13.50 4.19 -1.26
N VAL A 130 12.42 3.98 -0.51
CA VAL A 130 11.41 2.96 -0.81
C VAL A 130 10.08 3.65 -1.06
N MET A 131 9.41 3.30 -2.16
CA MET A 131 8.04 3.72 -2.43
C MET A 131 7.09 2.82 -1.63
N VAL A 132 6.14 3.43 -0.88
CA VAL A 132 5.13 2.67 -0.12
C VAL A 132 3.73 2.99 -0.62
N GLU A 133 2.97 1.95 -0.96
CA GLU A 133 1.58 2.02 -1.40
C GLU A 133 0.68 1.16 -0.51
N ASP A 134 -0.62 1.40 -0.53
CA ASP A 134 -1.58 0.57 0.21
C ASP A 134 -1.76 -0.80 -0.45
N ILE A 135 -2.17 -0.84 -1.72
CA ILE A 135 -2.44 -2.06 -2.48
C ILE A 135 -1.91 -1.93 -3.91
N VAL A 136 -1.16 -2.91 -4.35
CA VAL A 136 -0.78 -3.07 -5.76
C VAL A 136 -1.76 -4.01 -6.46
N THR A 137 -2.31 -3.57 -7.61
CA THR A 137 -3.16 -4.38 -8.48
C THR A 137 -2.51 -4.55 -9.85
N THR A 138 -2.75 -3.66 -10.80
CA THR A 138 -2.05 -3.66 -12.10
C THR A 138 -0.67 -3.02 -12.04
N GLY A 139 -0.33 -2.37 -10.94
CA GLY A 139 0.90 -1.61 -10.77
C GLY A 139 0.96 -0.27 -11.52
N LEU A 140 -0.15 0.19 -12.13
CA LEU A 140 -0.16 1.44 -12.89
C LEU A 140 0.22 2.65 -12.02
N SER A 141 -0.48 2.87 -10.89
CA SER A 141 -0.16 3.95 -9.96
C SER A 141 1.27 3.86 -9.43
N SER A 142 1.72 2.63 -9.13
CA SER A 142 3.09 2.39 -8.65
C SER A 142 4.12 2.80 -9.70
N ARG A 143 3.95 2.40 -10.98
CA ARG A 143 4.84 2.82 -12.08
C ARG A 143 4.88 4.34 -12.25
N GLU A 144 3.72 4.98 -12.21
CA GLU A 144 3.63 6.45 -12.34
C GLU A 144 4.30 7.17 -11.16
N CYS A 145 4.12 6.68 -9.93
CA CYS A 145 4.81 7.20 -8.75
C CYS A 145 6.32 7.00 -8.86
N ILE A 146 6.78 5.82 -9.26
CA ILE A 146 8.18 5.50 -9.51
C ILE A 146 8.78 6.44 -10.57
N ALA A 147 8.05 6.69 -11.67
CA ALA A 147 8.48 7.63 -12.69
C ALA A 147 8.63 9.06 -12.14
N ALA A 148 7.76 9.48 -11.23
CA ALA A 148 7.89 10.78 -10.55
C ALA A 148 9.13 10.83 -9.65
N ILE A 149 9.40 9.76 -8.87
CA ILE A 149 10.60 9.66 -8.02
C ILE A 149 11.87 9.71 -8.86
N ARG A 150 11.92 8.99 -9.98
CA ARG A 150 13.09 8.93 -10.89
C ARG A 150 13.45 10.26 -11.56
N ARG A 151 12.60 11.29 -11.44
CA ARG A 151 12.95 12.67 -11.88
C ARG A 151 13.93 13.37 -10.91
N HIS A 152 14.20 12.75 -9.76
CA HIS A 152 15.12 13.24 -8.74
C HIS A 152 16.38 12.37 -8.68
N SER A 153 17.52 12.95 -8.32
CA SER A 153 18.82 12.27 -8.19
C SER A 153 18.88 11.49 -6.87
N ALA A 154 18.04 10.44 -6.74
CA ALA A 154 17.96 9.62 -5.54
C ALA A 154 18.06 8.13 -5.90
N ASP A 155 18.40 7.31 -4.92
CA ASP A 155 18.53 5.86 -5.05
C ASP A 155 17.22 5.17 -4.69
N LEU A 156 16.40 4.84 -5.70
CA LEU A 156 15.15 4.11 -5.51
C LEU A 156 15.44 2.61 -5.40
N LEU A 157 15.50 2.09 -4.17
CA LEU A 157 15.83 0.70 -3.86
C LEU A 157 14.72 -0.28 -4.26
N GLY A 158 13.46 0.16 -4.15
CA GLY A 158 12.31 -0.67 -4.45
C GLY A 158 10.99 -0.06 -4.01
N ALA A 159 9.99 -0.91 -3.93
CA ALA A 159 8.65 -0.56 -3.46
C ALA A 159 8.15 -1.55 -2.42
N ALA A 160 7.19 -1.11 -1.61
CA ALA A 160 6.48 -1.96 -0.67
C ALA A 160 4.98 -1.64 -0.64
N CYS A 161 4.16 -2.63 -0.28
CA CYS A 161 2.72 -2.44 -0.11
C CYS A 161 2.18 -3.37 1.00
N LEU A 162 1.01 -3.03 1.53
CA LEU A 162 0.32 -3.90 2.48
C LEU A 162 -0.21 -5.15 1.77
N ILE A 163 -0.84 -4.98 0.60
CA ILE A 163 -1.42 -6.10 -0.16
C ILE A 163 -0.98 -6.04 -1.63
N ASP A 164 -0.39 -7.11 -2.12
CA ASP A 164 -0.23 -7.35 -3.55
C ASP A 164 -1.37 -8.23 -4.05
N ARG A 165 -2.30 -7.65 -4.84
CA ARG A 165 -3.41 -8.34 -5.50
C ARG A 165 -3.06 -8.84 -6.89
N SER A 166 -1.85 -8.59 -7.35
CA SER A 166 -1.43 -9.08 -8.67
C SER A 166 -0.96 -10.54 -8.64
N ASN A 167 -0.87 -11.12 -7.46
CA ASN A 167 -0.24 -12.43 -7.24
C ASN A 167 1.21 -12.46 -7.80
N GLY A 168 1.97 -11.39 -7.52
CA GLY A 168 3.36 -11.25 -7.98
C GLY A 168 3.52 -10.94 -9.47
N ARG A 169 2.40 -10.72 -10.22
CA ARG A 169 2.43 -10.49 -11.67
C ARG A 169 2.65 -9.03 -12.06
N ALA A 170 2.46 -8.08 -11.14
CA ALA A 170 2.65 -6.67 -11.45
C ALA A 170 4.13 -6.34 -11.59
N ASP A 171 4.56 -6.08 -12.81
CA ASP A 171 5.86 -5.47 -13.06
C ASP A 171 5.74 -3.95 -12.87
N ILE A 172 6.41 -3.44 -11.84
CA ILE A 172 6.46 -2.01 -11.51
C ILE A 172 7.83 -1.39 -11.80
N GLY A 173 8.76 -2.17 -12.36
CA GLY A 173 10.09 -1.72 -12.76
C GLY A 173 11.10 -1.57 -11.61
N VAL A 174 10.77 -2.05 -10.41
CA VAL A 174 11.64 -2.18 -9.23
C VAL A 174 11.19 -3.39 -8.38
N PRO A 175 12.05 -3.93 -7.50
CA PRO A 175 11.65 -4.98 -6.56
C PRO A 175 10.45 -4.54 -5.70
N LEU A 176 9.45 -5.40 -5.54
CA LEU A 176 8.27 -5.18 -4.70
C LEU A 176 8.32 -6.09 -3.47
N VAL A 177 8.13 -5.50 -2.29
CA VAL A 177 7.88 -6.20 -1.03
C VAL A 177 6.43 -6.04 -0.66
N ALA A 178 5.69 -7.12 -0.51
CA ALA A 178 4.31 -7.10 -0.02
C ALA A 178 4.23 -7.70 1.39
N LEU A 179 3.37 -7.13 2.23
CA LEU A 179 3.09 -7.72 3.53
C LEU A 179 2.32 -9.02 3.34
N VAL A 180 1.33 -9.02 2.43
CA VAL A 180 0.64 -10.22 1.95
C VAL A 180 0.38 -10.14 0.45
N THR A 181 0.48 -11.30 -0.21
CA THR A 181 0.12 -11.47 -1.62
C THR A 181 -1.19 -12.24 -1.69
N LEU A 182 -2.16 -11.73 -2.45
CA LEU A 182 -3.47 -12.36 -2.64
C LEU A 182 -3.69 -12.70 -4.11
N ASP A 183 -4.08 -13.94 -4.35
CA ASP A 183 -4.66 -14.36 -5.62
C ASP A 183 -6.19 -14.28 -5.52
N VAL A 184 -6.75 -13.16 -5.95
CA VAL A 184 -8.20 -12.94 -5.94
C VAL A 184 -8.71 -13.14 -7.35
N PRO A 185 -9.45 -14.23 -7.62
CA PRO A 185 -10.00 -14.46 -8.94
C PRO A 185 -11.07 -13.41 -9.28
N ASP A 186 -11.14 -13.06 -10.56
CA ASP A 186 -12.24 -12.30 -11.12
C ASP A 186 -12.79 -12.98 -12.37
N TYR A 187 -14.11 -12.84 -12.59
CA TYR A 187 -14.84 -13.55 -13.62
C TYR A 187 -15.62 -12.59 -14.52
N PRO A 188 -15.75 -12.86 -15.83
CA PRO A 188 -16.69 -12.14 -16.66
C PRO A 188 -18.15 -12.47 -16.26
N ALA A 189 -19.07 -11.53 -16.41
CA ALA A 189 -20.48 -11.71 -16.01
C ALA A 189 -21.16 -12.96 -16.59
N GLY A 190 -20.75 -13.39 -17.81
CA GLY A 190 -21.30 -14.57 -18.48
C GLY A 190 -20.64 -15.91 -18.09
N ALA A 191 -19.66 -15.92 -17.17
CA ALA A 191 -18.90 -17.13 -16.81
C ALA A 191 -18.60 -17.15 -15.32
N LEU A 192 -19.65 -16.99 -14.50
CA LEU A 192 -19.55 -17.04 -13.03
C LEU A 192 -19.51 -18.50 -12.54
N PRO A 193 -18.67 -18.81 -11.54
CA PRO A 193 -18.78 -20.05 -10.81
C PRO A 193 -20.16 -20.17 -10.16
N PRO A 194 -20.75 -21.38 -10.08
CA PRO A 194 -22.11 -21.58 -9.52
C PRO A 194 -22.27 -21.02 -8.11
N GLU A 195 -21.28 -21.19 -7.25
CA GLU A 195 -21.26 -20.68 -5.86
C GLU A 195 -21.29 -19.14 -5.82
N LEU A 196 -20.63 -18.47 -6.74
CA LEU A 196 -20.64 -17.01 -6.82
C LEU A 196 -21.96 -16.50 -7.44
N ALA A 197 -22.47 -17.20 -8.45
CA ALA A 197 -23.73 -16.87 -9.10
C ALA A 197 -24.95 -17.00 -8.16
N ALA A 198 -24.87 -17.86 -7.15
CA ALA A 198 -25.91 -18.06 -6.15
C ALA A 198 -26.04 -16.90 -5.14
N LEU A 199 -25.01 -16.04 -5.03
CA LEU A 199 -25.01 -14.90 -4.11
C LEU A 199 -25.56 -13.64 -4.80
N PRO A 200 -26.29 -12.78 -4.06
CA PRO A 200 -26.69 -11.48 -4.60
C PRO A 200 -25.47 -10.66 -4.95
N ALA A 201 -25.47 -10.10 -6.17
CA ALA A 201 -24.36 -9.28 -6.63
C ALA A 201 -24.46 -7.86 -6.07
N GLU A 202 -23.39 -7.38 -5.44
CA GLU A 202 -23.28 -6.02 -4.92
C GLU A 202 -22.25 -5.22 -5.72
N LYS A 203 -22.49 -3.92 -5.86
CA LYS A 203 -21.54 -2.98 -6.48
C LYS A 203 -20.98 -2.04 -5.42
N PRO A 204 -19.95 -2.46 -4.67
CA PRO A 204 -19.37 -1.61 -3.64
C PRO A 204 -18.55 -0.50 -4.29
N GLY A 205 -18.59 0.70 -3.73
CA GLY A 205 -17.73 1.81 -4.17
C GLY A 205 -18.19 3.15 -3.64
N SER A 206 -17.22 4.03 -3.42
CA SER A 206 -17.46 5.41 -2.95
C SER A 206 -18.11 6.32 -4.00
N ARG A 207 -18.34 5.85 -5.23
CA ARG A 207 -18.93 6.66 -6.31
C ARG A 207 -20.45 6.73 -6.28
N ASP A 208 -21.12 5.85 -5.55
CA ASP A 208 -22.58 5.76 -5.49
C ASP A 208 -23.17 5.96 -4.07
N LEU A 209 -22.36 6.40 -3.11
CA LEU A 209 -22.86 6.89 -1.82
C LEU A 209 -23.48 8.26 -2.07
N LYS A 210 -24.78 8.28 -2.46
CA LYS A 210 -25.59 9.47 -2.26
C LYS A 210 -25.67 9.71 -0.76
N ALA A 211 -25.19 10.88 -0.34
CA ALA A 211 -25.34 11.41 1.00
C ALA A 211 -26.81 11.50 1.40
#